data_95456df665f920bd9b06f72df0b69796
#
_entry.id   95456df665f920bd9b06f72df0b69796
#
_cell.length_a   1.000
_cell.length_b   1.000
_cell.length_c   1.000
_cell.angle_alpha   90.00
_cell.angle_beta   90.00
_cell.angle_gamma   90.00
#
_symmetry.space_group_name_H-M   'P 1'
#
loop_
_entity.id
_entity.type
_entity.pdbx_description
1 polymer ?
#
loop_
_entity_poly.entity_id
_entity_poly.type
_entity_poly.pdbx_seq_one_letter_code
_entity_poly.pdbx_strand_id
1 'polypeptide(L)'
;PFDEKLCETGKNFSNKIWNAFRLVRNWEIDESIDQPQHAALAVEWMESRTNAALIDLESQYSEFRLSEALMTSYRLVWEEFCSWYLELVKPVYGEPIDRKTLDATYVHFERLVKILHPFMPFLTEEVWSWLGDRKTAKDALIVAHWPKAGEVDASLLKNFDVLKEIVGGVRNVRNDNGIANKEKLELRIQKDEGYPDGLSSAISHLTNLQNIEEVNEKVEGAFGFMIGRHRFYIPFGDGFDVEVEKEKIKKDLDYQKGFLKSVRGKLSNERFVS
;
A
#
# COMPACT_ATOMS: atom_id res chain seq x y z
N PRO A 1 10.35 9.56 -29.75
CA PRO A 1 10.62 8.18 -30.14
C PRO A 1 9.60 7.26 -29.48
N PHE A 2 9.09 6.30 -30.24
CA PHE A 2 8.19 5.26 -29.74
C PHE A 2 9.01 4.31 -28.84
N ASP A 3 8.50 4.05 -27.63
CA ASP A 3 9.12 3.13 -26.67
C ASP A 3 8.19 1.94 -26.39
N GLU A 4 8.58 0.76 -26.85
CA GLU A 4 7.82 -0.47 -26.67
C GLU A 4 7.62 -0.83 -25.18
N LYS A 5 8.57 -0.47 -24.30
CA LYS A 5 8.45 -0.71 -22.86
C LYS A 5 7.31 0.07 -22.23
N LEU A 6 7.01 1.27 -22.75
CA LEU A 6 5.85 2.04 -22.28
C LEU A 6 4.53 1.37 -22.67
N CYS A 7 4.47 0.73 -23.84
CA CYS A 7 3.30 -0.05 -24.26
C CYS A 7 3.10 -1.27 -23.33
N GLU A 8 4.18 -1.94 -22.94
CA GLU A 8 4.13 -3.05 -21.99
C GLU A 8 3.63 -2.58 -20.61
N THR A 9 4.10 -1.43 -20.15
CA THR A 9 3.62 -0.81 -18.91
C THR A 9 2.11 -0.55 -18.97
N GLY A 10 1.59 0.01 -20.06
CA GLY A 10 0.16 0.24 -20.26
C GLY A 10 -0.65 -1.06 -20.27
N LYS A 11 -0.14 -2.11 -20.94
CA LYS A 11 -0.75 -3.45 -20.94
C LYS A 11 -0.81 -4.03 -19.53
N ASN A 12 0.27 -3.94 -18.77
CA ASN A 12 0.33 -4.46 -17.40
C ASN A 12 -0.61 -3.69 -16.48
N PHE A 13 -0.76 -2.38 -16.68
CA PHE A 13 -1.73 -1.57 -15.94
C PHE A 13 -3.16 -1.99 -16.25
N SER A 14 -3.51 -2.18 -17.51
CA SER A 14 -4.84 -2.68 -17.93
C SER A 14 -5.16 -4.04 -17.28
N ASN A 15 -4.20 -4.95 -17.33
CA ASN A 15 -4.33 -6.27 -16.71
C ASN A 15 -4.51 -6.19 -15.18
N LYS A 16 -3.79 -5.26 -14.52
CA LYS A 16 -3.92 -5.05 -13.07
C LYS A 16 -5.32 -4.61 -12.70
N ILE A 17 -5.88 -3.63 -13.42
CA ILE A 17 -7.24 -3.12 -13.19
C ILE A 17 -8.27 -4.23 -13.39
N TRP A 18 -8.17 -4.95 -14.50
CA TRP A 18 -9.09 -6.04 -14.82
C TRP A 18 -9.05 -7.17 -13.79
N ASN A 19 -7.86 -7.55 -13.35
CA ASN A 19 -7.69 -8.57 -12.32
C ASN A 19 -8.21 -8.11 -10.95
N ALA A 20 -7.98 -6.85 -10.59
CA ALA A 20 -8.53 -6.25 -9.37
C ALA A 20 -10.07 -6.27 -9.39
N PHE A 21 -10.68 -5.92 -10.51
CA PHE A 21 -12.13 -5.98 -10.69
C PHE A 21 -12.66 -7.41 -10.56
N ARG A 22 -12.03 -8.36 -11.26
CA ARG A 22 -12.42 -9.78 -11.16
C ARG A 22 -12.28 -10.35 -9.76
N LEU A 23 -11.24 -9.94 -9.02
CA LEU A 23 -11.03 -10.33 -7.63
C LEU A 23 -12.23 -9.91 -6.78
N VAL A 24 -12.58 -8.62 -6.81
CA VAL A 24 -13.69 -8.08 -6.00
C VAL A 24 -15.03 -8.68 -6.39
N ARG A 25 -15.27 -8.85 -7.68
CA ARG A 25 -16.52 -9.43 -8.19
C ARG A 25 -16.77 -10.88 -7.71
N ASN A 26 -15.70 -11.61 -7.43
CA ASN A 26 -15.79 -13.00 -7.00
C ASN A 26 -15.91 -13.17 -5.48
N TRP A 27 -15.91 -12.08 -4.70
CA TRP A 27 -16.10 -12.18 -3.27
C TRP A 27 -17.55 -12.54 -2.94
N GLU A 28 -17.72 -13.51 -2.08
CA GLU A 28 -19.00 -13.89 -1.50
C GLU A 28 -19.31 -12.99 -0.31
N ILE A 29 -20.60 -12.71 -0.10
CA ILE A 29 -21.05 -11.81 0.97
C ILE A 29 -21.66 -12.64 2.08
N ASP A 30 -21.33 -12.28 3.32
CA ASP A 30 -22.09 -12.68 4.50
C ASP A 30 -22.55 -11.43 5.27
N GLU A 31 -23.85 -11.20 5.27
CA GLU A 31 -24.47 -10.04 5.94
C GLU A 31 -24.40 -10.10 7.47
N SER A 32 -24.04 -11.26 8.02
CA SER A 32 -23.88 -11.45 9.47
C SER A 32 -22.50 -11.00 9.99
N ILE A 33 -21.54 -10.74 9.08
CA ILE A 33 -20.19 -10.30 9.44
C ILE A 33 -20.20 -8.79 9.69
N ASP A 34 -19.74 -8.38 10.87
CA ASP A 34 -19.45 -7.00 11.16
C ASP A 34 -18.20 -6.53 10.42
N GLN A 35 -18.21 -5.28 9.95
CA GLN A 35 -17.05 -4.70 9.27
C GLN A 35 -15.82 -4.71 10.17
N PRO A 36 -14.71 -5.37 9.77
CA PRO A 36 -13.48 -5.38 10.55
C PRO A 36 -12.85 -3.98 10.67
N GLN A 37 -12.20 -3.69 11.79
CA GLN A 37 -11.59 -2.37 12.03
C GLN A 37 -10.57 -1.97 10.95
N HIS A 38 -9.74 -2.93 10.49
CA HIS A 38 -8.78 -2.65 9.40
C HIS A 38 -9.46 -2.34 8.08
N ALA A 39 -10.61 -2.95 7.80
CA ALA A 39 -11.37 -2.67 6.59
C ALA A 39 -12.06 -1.30 6.68
N ALA A 40 -12.64 -0.95 7.83
CA ALA A 40 -13.22 0.38 8.06
C ALA A 40 -12.16 1.49 7.89
N LEU A 41 -10.99 1.33 8.52
CA LEU A 41 -9.86 2.24 8.36
C LEU A 41 -9.42 2.38 6.89
N ALA A 42 -9.36 1.26 6.16
CA ALA A 42 -8.99 1.26 4.75
C ALA A 42 -10.00 2.02 3.89
N VAL A 43 -11.31 1.85 4.15
CA VAL A 43 -12.38 2.55 3.43
C VAL A 43 -12.28 4.07 3.65
N GLU A 44 -12.14 4.52 4.89
CA GLU A 44 -11.99 5.94 5.22
C GLU A 44 -10.72 6.54 4.60
N TRP A 45 -9.61 5.82 4.69
CA TRP A 45 -8.36 6.23 4.09
C TRP A 45 -8.44 6.34 2.56
N MET A 46 -9.02 5.35 1.88
CA MET A 46 -9.14 5.37 0.42
C MET A 46 -10.07 6.47 -0.06
N GLU A 47 -11.12 6.79 0.69
CA GLU A 47 -12.00 7.93 0.45
C GLU A 47 -11.20 9.24 0.50
N SER A 48 -10.47 9.48 1.58
CA SER A 48 -9.65 10.67 1.77
C SER A 48 -8.55 10.76 0.70
N ARG A 49 -7.91 9.63 0.36
CA ARG A 49 -6.86 9.57 -0.66
C ARG A 49 -7.40 9.87 -2.07
N THR A 50 -8.59 9.36 -2.39
CA THR A 50 -9.26 9.67 -3.66
C THR A 50 -9.65 11.14 -3.74
N ASN A 51 -10.13 11.73 -2.64
CA ASN A 51 -10.47 13.16 -2.59
C ASN A 51 -9.23 14.04 -2.82
N ALA A 52 -8.10 13.71 -2.17
CA ALA A 52 -6.84 14.41 -2.40
C ALA A 52 -6.39 14.31 -3.87
N ALA A 53 -6.46 13.11 -4.46
CA ALA A 53 -6.11 12.93 -5.86
C ALA A 53 -7.03 13.69 -6.82
N LEU A 54 -8.32 13.81 -6.52
CA LEU A 54 -9.26 14.61 -7.33
C LEU A 54 -8.94 16.10 -7.32
N ILE A 55 -8.51 16.65 -6.18
CA ILE A 55 -8.05 18.04 -6.08
C ILE A 55 -6.83 18.28 -6.98
N ASP A 56 -5.85 17.35 -6.91
CA ASP A 56 -4.66 17.42 -7.77
C ASP A 56 -5.02 17.33 -9.25
N LEU A 57 -5.91 16.40 -9.62
CA LEU A 57 -6.38 16.20 -10.99
C LEU A 57 -7.10 17.43 -11.54
N GLU A 58 -7.96 18.06 -10.74
CA GLU A 58 -8.65 19.30 -11.15
C GLU A 58 -7.66 20.41 -11.48
N SER A 59 -6.64 20.62 -10.64
CA SER A 59 -5.55 21.57 -10.92
C SER A 59 -4.78 21.19 -12.19
N GLN A 60 -4.39 19.91 -12.33
CA GLN A 60 -3.61 19.41 -13.46
C GLN A 60 -4.37 19.55 -14.79
N TYR A 61 -5.66 19.24 -14.81
CA TYR A 61 -6.50 19.41 -16.00
C TYR A 61 -6.72 20.87 -16.36
N SER A 62 -6.93 21.76 -15.37
CA SER A 62 -7.10 23.20 -15.61
C SER A 62 -5.87 23.85 -16.23
N GLU A 63 -4.68 23.30 -15.94
CA GLU A 63 -3.39 23.75 -16.48
C GLU A 63 -2.91 22.92 -17.69
N PHE A 64 -3.75 22.04 -18.24
CA PHE A 64 -3.44 21.14 -19.36
C PHE A 64 -2.23 20.21 -19.12
N ARG A 65 -1.91 19.89 -17.86
CA ARG A 65 -0.83 18.99 -17.47
C ARG A 65 -1.24 17.51 -17.54
N LEU A 66 -1.58 17.04 -18.76
CA LEU A 66 -2.18 15.72 -18.98
C LEU A 66 -1.27 14.54 -18.56
N SER A 67 0.04 14.69 -18.72
CA SER A 67 1.00 13.65 -18.31
C SER A 67 1.03 13.48 -16.78
N GLU A 68 0.91 14.58 -16.04
CA GLU A 68 0.84 14.55 -14.58
C GLU A 68 -0.50 13.97 -14.12
N ALA A 69 -1.60 14.35 -14.77
CA ALA A 69 -2.93 13.79 -14.49
C ALA A 69 -2.95 12.25 -14.72
N LEU A 70 -2.31 11.77 -15.80
CA LEU A 70 -2.15 10.34 -16.02
C LEU A 70 -1.37 9.68 -14.89
N MET A 71 -0.25 10.27 -14.45
CA MET A 71 0.58 9.71 -13.38
C MET A 71 -0.13 9.74 -12.02
N THR A 72 -0.89 10.78 -11.72
CA THR A 72 -1.73 10.85 -10.50
C THR A 72 -2.79 9.75 -10.52
N SER A 73 -3.49 9.56 -11.64
CA SER A 73 -4.47 8.49 -11.83
C SER A 73 -3.83 7.10 -11.72
N TYR A 74 -2.65 6.90 -12.33
CA TYR A 74 -1.89 5.66 -12.27
C TYR A 74 -1.51 5.29 -10.83
N ARG A 75 -0.92 6.23 -10.07
CA ARG A 75 -0.53 6.00 -8.67
C ARG A 75 -1.73 5.70 -7.79
N LEU A 76 -2.81 6.46 -7.94
CA LEU A 76 -4.04 6.23 -7.18
C LEU A 76 -4.56 4.80 -7.36
N VAL A 77 -4.56 4.30 -8.60
CA VAL A 77 -5.10 2.96 -8.88
C VAL A 77 -4.08 1.86 -8.58
N TRP A 78 -2.85 1.98 -9.07
CA TRP A 78 -1.86 0.92 -8.93
C TRP A 78 -1.30 0.81 -7.51
N GLU A 79 -0.83 1.94 -6.98
CA GLU A 79 -0.13 1.95 -5.69
C GLU A 79 -1.11 1.96 -4.52
N GLU A 80 -2.09 2.88 -4.54
CA GLU A 80 -2.96 3.06 -3.38
C GLU A 80 -4.10 2.03 -3.36
N PHE A 81 -4.88 1.94 -4.43
CA PHE A 81 -6.02 1.03 -4.46
C PHE A 81 -5.61 -0.43 -4.55
N CYS A 82 -4.83 -0.81 -5.57
CA CYS A 82 -4.50 -2.22 -5.79
C CYS A 82 -3.47 -2.78 -4.81
N SER A 83 -2.51 -1.97 -4.34
CA SER A 83 -1.40 -2.48 -3.51
C SER A 83 -1.63 -2.33 -2.01
N TRP A 84 -2.51 -1.39 -1.59
CA TRP A 84 -2.80 -1.18 -0.19
C TRP A 84 -4.26 -1.42 0.17
N TYR A 85 -5.19 -0.72 -0.49
CA TYR A 85 -6.61 -0.83 -0.15
C TYR A 85 -7.11 -2.26 -0.30
N LEU A 86 -6.94 -2.87 -1.48
CA LEU A 86 -7.42 -4.23 -1.72
C LEU A 86 -6.74 -5.27 -0.82
N GLU A 87 -5.46 -5.08 -0.46
CA GLU A 87 -4.78 -5.98 0.47
C GLU A 87 -5.35 -5.90 1.89
N LEU A 88 -5.84 -4.72 2.30
CA LEU A 88 -6.47 -4.52 3.60
C LEU A 88 -7.90 -5.07 3.64
N VAL A 89 -8.66 -4.95 2.56
CA VAL A 89 -10.09 -5.29 2.58
C VAL A 89 -10.38 -6.69 2.05
N LYS A 90 -9.44 -7.32 1.34
CA LYS A 90 -9.68 -8.67 0.81
C LYS A 90 -9.93 -9.68 1.93
N PRO A 91 -10.98 -10.50 1.82
CA PRO A 91 -11.22 -11.58 2.78
C PRO A 91 -10.09 -12.63 2.70
N VAL A 92 -9.95 -13.42 3.74
CA VAL A 92 -9.12 -14.63 3.71
C VAL A 92 -9.64 -15.54 2.59
N TYR A 93 -8.74 -16.23 1.91
CA TYR A 93 -9.10 -17.09 0.79
C TYR A 93 -10.17 -18.12 1.18
N GLY A 94 -11.31 -18.09 0.49
CA GLY A 94 -12.45 -18.97 0.75
C GLY A 94 -13.41 -18.46 1.82
N GLU A 95 -13.14 -17.32 2.44
CA GLU A 95 -14.03 -16.68 3.41
C GLU A 95 -14.84 -15.57 2.74
N PRO A 96 -16.07 -15.31 3.20
CA PRO A 96 -16.89 -14.21 2.72
C PRO A 96 -16.43 -12.86 3.26
N ILE A 97 -16.90 -11.78 2.61
CA ILE A 97 -16.67 -10.41 3.03
C ILE A 97 -17.94 -9.81 3.65
N ASP A 98 -17.79 -8.86 4.54
CA ASP A 98 -18.89 -8.05 5.06
C ASP A 98 -19.49 -7.12 3.98
N ARG A 99 -20.80 -6.86 4.09
CA ARG A 99 -21.55 -6.04 3.13
C ARG A 99 -21.01 -4.61 3.01
N LYS A 100 -20.68 -3.96 4.15
CA LYS A 100 -20.26 -2.55 4.16
C LYS A 100 -18.96 -2.33 3.41
N THR A 101 -17.98 -3.23 3.63
CA THR A 101 -16.68 -3.16 2.94
C THR A 101 -16.83 -3.41 1.45
N LEU A 102 -17.66 -4.38 1.04
CA LEU A 102 -17.87 -4.65 -0.38
C LEU A 102 -18.56 -3.49 -1.08
N ASP A 103 -19.63 -2.95 -0.51
CA ASP A 103 -20.36 -1.81 -1.08
C ASP A 103 -19.45 -0.58 -1.20
N ALA A 104 -18.65 -0.27 -0.18
CA ALA A 104 -17.64 0.79 -0.24
C ALA A 104 -16.59 0.53 -1.34
N THR A 105 -16.17 -0.72 -1.52
CA THR A 105 -15.22 -1.10 -2.57
C THR A 105 -15.80 -0.86 -3.97
N TYR A 106 -17.06 -1.16 -4.19
CA TYR A 106 -17.74 -0.83 -5.45
C TYR A 106 -17.84 0.68 -5.69
N VAL A 107 -18.14 1.47 -4.65
CA VAL A 107 -18.14 2.94 -4.75
C VAL A 107 -16.76 3.48 -5.14
N HIS A 108 -15.69 2.95 -4.53
CA HIS A 108 -14.32 3.31 -4.93
C HIS A 108 -14.03 2.92 -6.39
N PHE A 109 -14.40 1.72 -6.82
CA PHE A 109 -14.25 1.31 -8.23
C PHE A 109 -14.96 2.26 -9.18
N GLU A 110 -16.19 2.65 -8.90
CA GLU A 110 -16.94 3.60 -9.74
C GLU A 110 -16.20 4.93 -9.88
N ARG A 111 -15.63 5.46 -8.81
CA ARG A 111 -14.84 6.69 -8.85
C ARG A 111 -13.55 6.53 -9.66
N LEU A 112 -12.84 5.41 -9.46
CA LEU A 112 -11.59 5.13 -10.14
C LEU A 112 -11.77 4.93 -11.65
N VAL A 113 -12.82 4.24 -12.10
CA VAL A 113 -13.09 4.09 -13.54
C VAL A 113 -13.46 5.41 -14.19
N LYS A 114 -14.17 6.31 -13.49
CA LYS A 114 -14.43 7.68 -13.96
C LYS A 114 -13.13 8.47 -14.13
N ILE A 115 -12.22 8.40 -13.15
CA ILE A 115 -10.91 9.07 -13.19
C ILE A 115 -10.05 8.54 -14.34
N LEU A 116 -10.07 7.23 -14.59
CA LEU A 116 -9.28 6.59 -15.63
C LEU A 116 -9.86 6.73 -17.04
N HIS A 117 -11.16 6.99 -17.16
CA HIS A 117 -11.87 6.96 -18.45
C HIS A 117 -11.25 7.83 -19.55
N PRO A 118 -10.75 9.05 -19.28
CA PRO A 118 -10.09 9.85 -20.30
C PRO A 118 -8.84 9.20 -20.93
N PHE A 119 -8.20 8.29 -20.21
CA PHE A 119 -6.98 7.60 -20.64
C PHE A 119 -7.22 6.19 -21.18
N MET A 120 -8.27 5.51 -20.68
CA MET A 120 -8.53 4.10 -20.96
C MET A 120 -10.03 3.82 -21.19
N PRO A 121 -10.65 4.47 -22.22
CA PRO A 121 -12.09 4.49 -22.36
C PRO A 121 -12.72 3.10 -22.54
N PHE A 122 -12.08 2.19 -23.26
CA PHE A 122 -12.66 0.87 -23.54
C PHE A 122 -12.68 -0.02 -22.29
N LEU A 123 -11.56 -0.11 -21.57
CA LEU A 123 -11.47 -0.94 -20.37
C LEU A 123 -12.40 -0.42 -19.26
N THR A 124 -12.42 0.89 -19.07
CA THR A 124 -13.22 1.51 -18.00
C THR A 124 -14.71 1.42 -18.30
N GLU A 125 -15.14 1.52 -19.57
CA GLU A 125 -16.53 1.31 -19.97
C GLU A 125 -16.96 -0.13 -19.71
N GLU A 126 -16.10 -1.11 -20.03
CA GLU A 126 -16.37 -2.53 -19.76
C GLU A 126 -16.55 -2.76 -18.25
N VAL A 127 -15.61 -2.29 -17.41
CA VAL A 127 -15.75 -2.41 -15.96
C VAL A 127 -17.00 -1.70 -15.44
N TRP A 128 -17.28 -0.51 -15.96
CA TRP A 128 -18.44 0.29 -15.60
C TRP A 128 -19.77 -0.43 -15.87
N SER A 129 -19.87 -1.15 -16.98
CA SER A 129 -21.07 -1.93 -17.33
C SER A 129 -21.41 -3.04 -16.32
N TRP A 130 -20.41 -3.52 -15.59
CA TRP A 130 -20.56 -4.57 -14.58
C TRP A 130 -20.80 -4.03 -13.16
N LEU A 131 -20.51 -2.75 -12.90
CA LEU A 131 -20.67 -2.13 -11.57
C LEU A 131 -22.12 -1.74 -11.27
N GLY A 132 -23.02 -1.81 -12.22
CA GLY A 132 -24.43 -1.47 -12.05
C GLY A 132 -25.30 -1.91 -13.23
N ASP A 133 -26.63 -1.80 -13.07
CA ASP A 133 -27.60 -2.12 -14.14
C ASP A 133 -27.65 -0.96 -15.15
N ARG A 134 -26.74 -0.98 -16.12
CA ARG A 134 -26.53 0.08 -17.12
C ARG A 134 -26.81 -0.50 -18.50
N LYS A 135 -27.99 -0.14 -19.08
CA LYS A 135 -28.50 -0.78 -20.30
C LYS A 135 -28.62 0.15 -21.50
N THR A 136 -28.48 1.44 -21.29
CA THR A 136 -28.72 2.45 -22.33
C THR A 136 -27.48 3.32 -22.56
N ALA A 137 -27.41 3.96 -23.72
CA ALA A 137 -26.35 4.92 -24.03
C ALA A 137 -26.28 6.10 -23.04
N LYS A 138 -27.37 6.37 -22.31
CA LYS A 138 -27.41 7.41 -21.27
C LYS A 138 -26.70 6.99 -19.98
N ASP A 139 -26.49 5.69 -19.81
CA ASP A 139 -25.82 5.10 -18.66
C ASP A 139 -24.32 4.87 -18.92
N ALA A 140 -23.84 5.17 -20.13
CA ALA A 140 -22.45 5.01 -20.52
C ALA A 140 -21.53 5.91 -19.67
N LEU A 141 -20.34 5.43 -19.39
CA LEU A 141 -19.36 6.14 -18.55
C LEU A 141 -18.95 7.50 -19.14
N ILE A 142 -18.87 7.61 -20.46
CA ILE A 142 -18.51 8.84 -21.16
C ILE A 142 -19.47 10.02 -20.88
N VAL A 143 -20.72 9.72 -20.52
CA VAL A 143 -21.71 10.76 -20.16
C VAL A 143 -21.91 10.90 -18.65
N ALA A 144 -21.20 10.08 -17.86
CA ALA A 144 -21.27 10.15 -16.41
C ALA A 144 -20.58 11.42 -15.86
N HIS A 145 -21.14 11.96 -14.78
CA HIS A 145 -20.53 13.12 -14.14
C HIS A 145 -19.16 12.78 -13.56
N TRP A 146 -18.21 13.71 -13.76
CA TRP A 146 -16.91 13.67 -13.10
C TRP A 146 -17.08 13.65 -11.58
N PRO A 147 -16.32 12.79 -10.86
CA PRO A 147 -16.43 12.72 -9.41
C PRO A 147 -15.94 14.01 -8.77
N LYS A 148 -16.68 14.48 -7.78
CA LYS A 148 -16.29 15.67 -7.01
C LYS A 148 -15.44 15.24 -5.81
N ALA A 149 -14.43 16.05 -5.49
CA ALA A 149 -13.67 15.88 -4.27
C ALA A 149 -14.55 16.21 -3.05
N GLY A 150 -14.48 15.38 -2.03
CA GLY A 150 -15.00 15.64 -0.70
C GLY A 150 -13.91 16.18 0.23
N GLU A 151 -14.12 16.02 1.54
CA GLU A 151 -13.14 16.39 2.55
C GLU A 151 -11.91 15.47 2.51
N VAL A 152 -10.75 16.06 2.81
CA VAL A 152 -9.48 15.35 2.94
C VAL A 152 -9.05 15.34 4.39
N ASP A 153 -8.99 14.15 5.00
CA ASP A 153 -8.39 13.99 6.32
C ASP A 153 -6.87 13.83 6.20
N ALA A 154 -6.16 14.96 6.29
CA ALA A 154 -4.71 14.99 6.21
C ALA A 154 -4.03 14.21 7.36
N SER A 155 -4.68 14.12 8.53
CA SER A 155 -4.16 13.35 9.66
C SER A 155 -4.22 11.86 9.37
N LEU A 156 -5.36 11.38 8.86
CA LEU A 156 -5.53 9.98 8.44
C LEU A 156 -4.53 9.59 7.35
N LEU A 157 -4.33 10.45 6.35
CA LEU A 157 -3.35 10.19 5.29
C LEU A 157 -1.94 10.04 5.86
N LYS A 158 -1.53 10.94 6.75
CA LYS A 158 -0.22 10.89 7.43
C LYS A 158 -0.07 9.64 8.30
N ASN A 159 -1.12 9.30 9.06
CA ASN A 159 -1.11 8.10 9.91
C ASN A 159 -0.99 6.83 9.07
N PHE A 160 -1.61 6.82 7.90
CA PHE A 160 -1.51 5.69 6.98
C PHE A 160 -0.11 5.58 6.34
N ASP A 161 0.59 6.68 6.11
CA ASP A 161 1.99 6.64 5.68
C ASP A 161 2.87 5.99 6.75
N VAL A 162 2.65 6.29 8.03
CA VAL A 162 3.32 5.60 9.16
C VAL A 162 2.99 4.09 9.15
N LEU A 163 1.73 3.72 8.92
CA LEU A 163 1.32 2.32 8.76
C LEU A 163 2.12 1.62 7.64
N LYS A 164 2.26 2.26 6.47
CA LYS A 164 3.01 1.71 5.34
C LYS A 164 4.49 1.47 5.71
N GLU A 165 5.10 2.40 6.44
CA GLU A 165 6.47 2.26 6.92
C GLU A 165 6.61 1.09 7.92
N ILE A 166 5.68 0.94 8.88
CA ILE A 166 5.67 -0.16 9.84
C ILE A 166 5.56 -1.51 9.13
N VAL A 167 4.61 -1.62 8.20
CA VAL A 167 4.44 -2.84 7.39
C VAL A 167 5.69 -3.16 6.58
N GLY A 168 6.32 -2.13 6.00
CA GLY A 168 7.60 -2.24 5.31
C GLY A 168 8.71 -2.76 6.22
N GLY A 169 8.83 -2.22 7.43
CA GLY A 169 9.81 -2.66 8.44
C GLY A 169 9.64 -4.13 8.83
N VAL A 170 8.41 -4.57 9.11
CA VAL A 170 8.12 -5.98 9.42
C VAL A 170 8.44 -6.91 8.24
N ARG A 171 8.09 -6.51 7.01
CA ARG A 171 8.39 -7.28 5.79
C ARG A 171 9.90 -7.39 5.54
N ASN A 172 10.65 -6.31 5.79
CA ASN A 172 12.11 -6.33 5.68
C ASN A 172 12.72 -7.30 6.69
N VAL A 173 12.30 -7.26 7.97
CA VAL A 173 12.76 -8.24 8.97
C VAL A 173 12.48 -9.67 8.53
N ARG A 174 11.30 -9.96 7.97
CA ARG A 174 10.99 -11.29 7.44
C ARG A 174 11.94 -11.72 6.31
N ASN A 175 12.12 -10.84 5.33
CA ASN A 175 12.95 -11.12 4.16
C ASN A 175 14.42 -11.33 4.53
N ASP A 176 14.96 -10.44 5.37
CA ASP A 176 16.38 -10.46 5.77
C ASP A 176 16.72 -11.71 6.60
N ASN A 177 15.74 -12.24 7.32
CA ASN A 177 15.91 -13.40 8.20
C ASN A 177 15.27 -14.68 7.68
N GLY A 178 14.75 -14.68 6.44
CA GLY A 178 14.15 -15.87 5.83
C GLY A 178 12.88 -16.38 6.52
N ILE A 179 12.16 -15.51 7.23
CA ILE A 179 10.93 -15.86 7.96
C ILE A 179 9.76 -15.92 6.97
N ALA A 180 9.12 -17.07 6.89
CA ALA A 180 8.02 -17.28 5.96
C ALA A 180 6.80 -16.38 6.28
N ASN A 181 6.10 -15.89 5.25
CA ASN A 181 4.93 -15.02 5.44
C ASN A 181 3.79 -15.69 6.22
N LYS A 182 3.68 -17.02 6.19
CA LYS A 182 2.68 -17.79 6.95
C LYS A 182 2.98 -17.91 8.44
N GLU A 183 4.22 -17.65 8.86
CA GLU A 183 4.63 -17.70 10.25
C GLU A 183 4.05 -16.50 11.00
N LYS A 184 3.40 -16.75 12.14
CA LYS A 184 2.85 -15.70 12.99
C LYS A 184 3.94 -15.12 13.86
N LEU A 185 4.08 -13.80 13.84
CA LEU A 185 5.06 -13.06 14.64
C LEU A 185 4.36 -12.22 15.72
N GLU A 186 5.12 -11.84 16.71
CA GLU A 186 4.76 -10.81 17.69
C GLU A 186 5.49 -9.52 17.35
N LEU A 187 4.82 -8.38 17.54
CA LEU A 187 5.42 -7.07 17.42
C LEU A 187 5.32 -6.34 18.75
N ARG A 188 6.44 -5.88 19.26
CA ARG A 188 6.50 -5.04 20.45
C ARG A 188 6.86 -3.63 20.04
N ILE A 189 6.09 -2.66 20.51
CA ILE A 189 6.20 -1.26 20.11
C ILE A 189 6.56 -0.43 21.32
N GLN A 190 7.73 0.22 21.27
CA GLN A 190 8.08 1.29 22.17
C GLN A 190 7.63 2.61 21.52
N LYS A 191 6.45 3.06 21.93
CA LYS A 191 5.85 4.29 21.42
C LYS A 191 6.57 5.50 21.98
N ASP A 192 6.65 6.55 21.18
CA ASP A 192 7.04 7.90 21.57
C ASP A 192 5.87 8.85 21.31
N GLU A 193 5.99 10.10 21.68
CA GLU A 193 4.97 11.12 21.45
C GLU A 193 4.56 11.20 19.97
N GLY A 194 3.26 11.22 19.72
CA GLY A 194 2.68 11.31 18.37
C GLY A 194 2.55 9.98 17.62
N TYR A 195 2.64 8.83 18.30
CA TYR A 195 2.29 7.54 17.67
C TYR A 195 0.80 7.51 17.31
N PRO A 196 0.45 7.18 16.05
CA PRO A 196 -0.94 7.16 15.61
C PRO A 196 -1.74 6.02 16.26
N ASP A 197 -2.93 6.34 16.78
CA ASP A 197 -3.84 5.34 17.30
C ASP A 197 -4.58 4.59 16.17
N GLY A 198 -5.15 3.43 16.51
CA GLY A 198 -6.04 2.68 15.62
C GLY A 198 -5.37 1.85 14.53
N LEU A 199 -4.04 1.86 14.40
CA LEU A 199 -3.33 1.14 13.33
C LEU A 199 -3.14 -0.35 13.57
N SER A 200 -3.25 -0.82 14.81
CA SER A 200 -2.87 -2.19 15.21
C SER A 200 -3.59 -3.28 14.41
N SER A 201 -4.90 -3.11 14.17
CA SER A 201 -5.68 -4.08 13.38
C SER A 201 -5.16 -4.21 11.94
N ALA A 202 -4.86 -3.07 11.29
CA ALA A 202 -4.35 -3.05 9.94
C ALA A 202 -2.91 -3.58 9.84
N ILE A 203 -2.05 -3.26 10.81
CA ILE A 203 -0.69 -3.80 10.89
C ILE A 203 -0.74 -5.32 11.03
N SER A 204 -1.55 -5.85 11.98
CA SER A 204 -1.67 -7.29 12.18
C SER A 204 -2.17 -8.01 10.95
N HIS A 205 -3.19 -7.46 10.27
CA HIS A 205 -3.75 -8.04 9.05
C HIS A 205 -2.72 -8.10 7.92
N LEU A 206 -1.98 -7.01 7.65
CA LEU A 206 -1.02 -6.92 6.53
C LEU A 206 0.29 -7.65 6.76
N THR A 207 0.62 -7.96 8.01
CA THR A 207 1.92 -8.54 8.37
C THR A 207 1.81 -9.89 9.08
N ASN A 208 0.60 -10.46 9.17
CA ASN A 208 0.31 -11.74 9.82
C ASN A 208 0.89 -11.82 11.24
N LEU A 209 0.60 -10.81 12.07
CA LEU A 209 0.97 -10.80 13.48
C LEU A 209 -0.10 -11.46 14.32
N GLN A 210 0.32 -12.25 15.31
CA GLN A 210 -0.59 -12.81 16.31
C GLN A 210 -0.88 -11.84 17.46
N ASN A 211 0.08 -10.95 17.77
CA ASN A 211 -0.02 -9.99 18.85
C ASN A 211 0.78 -8.72 18.57
N ILE A 212 0.28 -7.59 19.07
CA ILE A 212 1.00 -6.31 19.14
C ILE A 212 0.94 -5.86 20.61
N GLU A 213 2.11 -5.66 21.21
CA GLU A 213 2.27 -5.28 22.60
C GLU A 213 3.05 -3.97 22.72
N GLU A 214 2.58 -3.08 23.61
CA GLU A 214 3.31 -1.86 23.94
C GLU A 214 4.33 -2.13 25.04
N VAL A 215 5.56 -1.64 24.85
CA VAL A 215 6.65 -1.81 25.81
C VAL A 215 7.30 -0.46 26.14
N ASN A 216 7.77 -0.31 27.37
CA ASN A 216 8.41 0.92 27.83
C ASN A 216 9.93 0.89 27.67
N GLU A 217 10.52 -0.29 27.54
CA GLU A 217 11.95 -0.50 27.51
C GLU A 217 12.39 -1.26 26.24
N LYS A 218 13.67 -1.19 25.95
CA LYS A 218 14.27 -1.94 24.86
C LYS A 218 14.10 -3.45 25.09
N VAL A 219 13.63 -4.15 24.06
CA VAL A 219 13.50 -5.61 24.08
C VAL A 219 14.81 -6.25 23.63
N GLU A 220 15.41 -7.07 24.51
CA GLU A 220 16.55 -7.90 24.16
C GLU A 220 16.11 -9.16 23.45
N GLY A 221 16.98 -9.75 22.62
CA GLY A 221 16.63 -10.96 21.88
C GLY A 221 15.56 -10.72 20.79
N ALA A 222 15.61 -9.57 20.12
CA ALA A 222 14.66 -9.20 19.09
C ALA A 222 15.34 -8.48 17.91
N PHE A 223 14.75 -8.62 16.73
CA PHE A 223 15.05 -7.76 15.60
C PHE A 223 14.44 -6.38 15.85
N GLY A 224 15.22 -5.33 15.72
CA GLY A 224 14.75 -3.96 15.96
C GLY A 224 14.78 -3.12 14.69
N PHE A 225 13.76 -2.28 14.50
CA PHE A 225 13.77 -1.20 13.51
C PHE A 225 13.11 0.05 14.07
N MET A 226 13.30 1.19 13.41
CA MET A 226 12.77 2.49 13.86
C MET A 226 12.00 3.17 12.73
N ILE A 227 10.91 3.82 13.11
CA ILE A 227 10.13 4.69 12.22
C ILE A 227 9.87 5.99 12.98
N GLY A 228 10.41 7.07 12.48
CA GLY A 228 10.47 8.33 13.23
C GLY A 228 11.19 8.13 14.56
N ARG A 229 10.47 8.37 15.68
CA ARG A 229 11.00 8.16 17.04
C ARG A 229 10.60 6.84 17.65
N HIS A 230 9.63 6.14 17.04
CA HIS A 230 9.07 4.90 17.58
C HIS A 230 10.00 3.72 17.28
N ARG A 231 10.13 2.82 18.22
CA ARG A 231 10.95 1.61 18.09
C ARG A 231 10.06 0.38 18.05
N PHE A 232 10.40 -0.51 17.15
CA PHE A 232 9.68 -1.74 16.90
C PHE A 232 10.63 -2.92 17.10
N TYR A 233 10.12 -3.95 17.76
CA TYR A 233 10.89 -5.15 18.08
C TYR A 233 10.07 -6.38 17.71
N ILE A 234 10.71 -7.29 16.99
CA ILE A 234 10.17 -8.61 16.67
C ILE A 234 11.05 -9.63 17.43
N PRO A 235 10.53 -10.26 18.49
CA PRO A 235 11.28 -11.25 19.25
C PRO A 235 11.80 -12.38 18.36
N PHE A 236 12.97 -12.88 18.65
CA PHE A 236 13.51 -14.05 17.95
C PHE A 236 12.62 -15.27 18.20
N GLY A 237 12.34 -16.05 17.14
CA GLY A 237 11.67 -17.34 17.28
C GLY A 237 12.57 -18.40 17.95
N ASP A 238 11.93 -19.48 18.39
CA ASP A 238 12.65 -20.64 18.93
C ASP A 238 13.62 -21.19 17.87
N GLY A 239 14.92 -21.24 18.20
CA GLY A 239 15.96 -21.73 17.29
C GLY A 239 16.76 -20.67 16.54
N PHE A 240 16.53 -19.36 16.79
CA PHE A 240 17.36 -18.32 16.22
C PHE A 240 18.74 -18.29 16.87
N ASP A 241 19.80 -18.57 16.08
CA ASP A 241 21.19 -18.56 16.55
C ASP A 241 21.78 -17.14 16.48
N VAL A 242 21.77 -16.46 17.60
CA VAL A 242 22.27 -15.07 17.76
C VAL A 242 23.75 -14.97 17.37
N GLU A 243 24.57 -15.98 17.65
CA GLU A 243 26.00 -15.94 17.36
C GLU A 243 26.28 -16.03 15.86
N VAL A 244 25.55 -16.89 15.15
CA VAL A 244 25.63 -17.00 13.69
C VAL A 244 25.25 -15.66 13.03
N GLU A 245 24.18 -15.01 13.50
CA GLU A 245 23.74 -13.74 12.92
C GLU A 245 24.68 -12.59 13.27
N LYS A 246 25.25 -12.57 14.47
CA LYS A 246 26.31 -11.59 14.82
C LYS A 246 27.54 -11.73 13.91
N GLU A 247 27.96 -12.94 13.59
CA GLU A 247 29.08 -13.14 12.67
C GLU A 247 28.77 -12.65 11.26
N LYS A 248 27.54 -12.89 10.78
CA LYS A 248 27.07 -12.42 9.48
C LYS A 248 27.04 -10.89 9.43
N ILE A 249 26.45 -10.25 10.43
CA ILE A 249 26.41 -8.78 10.53
C ILE A 249 27.83 -8.17 10.64
N LYS A 250 28.75 -8.82 11.35
CA LYS A 250 30.15 -8.37 11.40
C LYS A 250 30.82 -8.44 10.04
N LYS A 251 30.62 -9.51 9.28
CA LYS A 251 31.15 -9.64 7.92
C LYS A 251 30.59 -8.57 6.98
N ASP A 252 29.28 -8.30 7.06
CA ASP A 252 28.65 -7.26 6.28
C ASP A 252 29.16 -5.86 6.67
N LEU A 253 29.32 -5.61 7.95
CA LEU A 253 29.89 -4.34 8.44
C LEU A 253 31.32 -4.13 7.93
N ASP A 254 32.16 -5.16 7.96
CA ASP A 254 33.53 -5.07 7.47
C ASP A 254 33.58 -4.89 5.95
N TYR A 255 32.70 -5.54 5.21
CA TYR A 255 32.51 -5.31 3.79
C TYR A 255 32.12 -3.85 3.50
N GLN A 256 31.10 -3.33 4.20
CA GLN A 256 30.62 -1.95 4.01
C GLN A 256 31.68 -0.91 4.39
N LYS A 257 32.45 -1.16 5.45
CA LYS A 257 33.61 -0.31 5.82
C LYS A 257 34.69 -0.33 4.74
N GLY A 258 34.98 -1.49 4.18
CA GLY A 258 35.93 -1.64 3.06
C GLY A 258 35.46 -0.90 1.81
N PHE A 259 34.18 -1.05 1.46
CA PHE A 259 33.55 -0.34 0.36
C PHE A 259 33.59 1.18 0.55
N LEU A 260 33.20 1.67 1.74
CA LEU A 260 33.26 3.09 2.08
C LEU A 260 34.69 3.67 1.97
N LYS A 261 35.69 2.91 2.44
CA LYS A 261 37.10 3.29 2.31
C LYS A 261 37.54 3.39 0.84
N SER A 262 37.10 2.43 0.00
CA SER A 262 37.34 2.45 -1.43
C SER A 262 36.69 3.66 -2.12
N VAL A 263 35.41 3.94 -1.82
CA VAL A 263 34.70 5.10 -2.38
C VAL A 263 35.35 6.41 -1.96
N ARG A 264 35.70 6.56 -0.68
CA ARG A 264 36.43 7.75 -0.19
C ARG A 264 37.79 7.92 -0.87
N GLY A 265 38.51 6.82 -1.10
CA GLY A 265 39.79 6.83 -1.83
C GLY A 265 39.63 7.27 -3.28
N LYS A 266 38.54 6.85 -3.96
CA LYS A 266 38.20 7.31 -5.30
C LYS A 266 37.82 8.79 -5.34
N LEU A 267 37.02 9.25 -4.38
CA LEU A 267 36.59 10.66 -4.30
C LEU A 267 37.75 11.61 -3.92
N SER A 268 38.77 11.12 -3.22
CA SER A 268 39.98 11.91 -2.90
C SER A 268 41.00 11.95 -4.04
N ASN A 269 40.79 11.23 -5.13
CA ASN A 269 41.64 11.23 -6.31
C ASN A 269 41.12 12.26 -7.32
N GLU A 270 41.83 13.40 -7.44
CA GLU A 270 41.45 14.51 -8.35
C GLU A 270 41.25 14.06 -9.82
N ARG A 271 42.00 13.03 -10.26
CA ARG A 271 41.84 12.45 -11.60
C ARG A 271 40.57 11.64 -11.83
N PHE A 272 39.85 11.31 -10.76
CA PHE A 272 38.61 10.54 -10.82
C PHE A 272 37.37 11.43 -10.68
N VAL A 273 37.56 12.65 -10.15
CA VAL A 273 36.48 13.62 -9.88
C VAL A 273 36.45 14.71 -10.97
N SER A 274 37.50 14.85 -11.77
CA SER A 274 37.54 15.67 -12.98
C SER A 274 37.00 14.87 -14.16
#